data_a56a3fab5ccbf0aa0778b7042b26d02c
#
_entry.id   a56a3fab5ccbf0aa0778b7042b26d02c
#
_cell.length_a   1.000
_cell.length_b   1.000
_cell.length_c   1.000
_cell.angle_alpha   90.00
_cell.angle_beta   90.00
_cell.angle_gamma   90.00
#
_symmetry.space_group_name_H-M   'P 1'
#
loop_
_entity.id
_entity.type
_entity.pdbx_description
1 polymer ?
#
loop_
_entity_poly.entity_id
_entity_poly.type
_entity_poly.pdbx_seq_one_letter_code
_entity_poly.pdbx_strand_id
1 'polypeptide(L)'
;MAAAHTLLSQNGWKGVGLDVLVRNQLAPYVNGTNIIISGTDITLGAAETQALARVLHELATNAAKYGSLSVPNGRVSVTWDRRSNGDAASLGFVWREFDGPPVVLGKRVGYGTDLIRNLIPYELGGEVDLVFGTNGVSCRIECSVDGTNC
;
A
#
# COMPACT_ATOMS: atom_id res chain seq x y z
N MET A 1 2.68 1.56 14.14
CA MET A 1 3.56 1.83 13.03
C MET A 1 4.40 3.06 13.30
N ALA A 2 5.59 2.81 13.79
CA ALA A 2 6.50 3.88 14.22
C ALA A 2 6.88 4.85 13.08
N ALA A 3 7.11 4.33 11.88
CA ALA A 3 7.53 5.16 10.76
C ALA A 3 6.46 6.18 10.35
N ALA A 4 5.20 5.75 10.24
CA ALA A 4 4.11 6.65 9.87
C ALA A 4 3.86 7.69 10.96
N HIS A 5 3.92 7.28 12.21
CA HIS A 5 3.79 8.19 13.35
C HIS A 5 4.90 9.25 13.33
N THR A 6 6.13 8.83 13.04
CA THR A 6 7.27 9.74 12.96
C THR A 6 7.08 10.76 11.84
N LEU A 7 6.65 10.31 10.65
CA LEU A 7 6.40 11.20 9.53
C LEU A 7 5.31 12.23 9.84
N LEU A 8 4.23 11.80 10.45
CA LEU A 8 3.15 12.70 10.85
C LEU A 8 3.62 13.72 11.89
N SER A 9 4.40 13.26 12.86
CA SER A 9 4.93 14.14 13.90
C SER A 9 5.86 15.18 13.31
N GLN A 10 6.74 14.80 12.38
CA GLN A 10 7.65 15.74 11.72
C GLN A 10 6.91 16.79 10.90
N ASN A 11 5.76 16.43 10.33
CA ASN A 11 4.95 17.36 9.56
C ASN A 11 3.91 18.10 10.38
N GLY A 12 3.99 18.03 11.72
CA GLY A 12 3.03 18.68 12.61
C GLY A 12 1.61 18.14 12.45
N TRP A 13 1.48 16.87 12.06
CA TRP A 13 0.20 16.18 11.85
C TRP A 13 -0.64 16.77 10.72
N LYS A 14 -0.01 17.50 9.80
CA LYS A 14 -0.71 18.12 8.66
C LYS A 14 -0.96 17.16 7.51
N GLY A 15 -0.31 16.01 7.52
CA GLY A 15 -0.43 15.03 6.47
C GLY A 15 0.93 14.61 5.91
N VAL A 16 0.91 13.59 5.11
CA VAL A 16 2.12 12.99 4.53
C VAL A 16 1.86 12.77 3.05
N GLY A 17 2.83 13.09 2.20
CA GLY A 17 2.77 12.74 0.79
C GLY A 17 2.75 11.23 0.61
N LEU A 18 1.89 10.74 -0.28
CA LEU A 18 1.77 9.30 -0.49
C LEU A 18 3.07 8.69 -1.00
N ASP A 19 3.78 9.38 -1.88
CA ASP A 19 5.07 8.90 -2.37
C ASP A 19 6.09 8.76 -1.24
N VAL A 20 6.13 9.72 -0.32
CA VAL A 20 7.01 9.67 0.84
C VAL A 20 6.67 8.46 1.71
N LEU A 21 5.39 8.25 1.96
CA LEU A 21 4.93 7.12 2.77
C LEU A 21 5.31 5.78 2.13
N VAL A 22 5.05 5.62 0.84
CA VAL A 22 5.35 4.37 0.12
C VAL A 22 6.85 4.12 0.12
N ARG A 23 7.66 5.12 -0.19
CA ARG A 23 9.13 4.97 -0.22
C ARG A 23 9.67 4.64 1.16
N ASN A 24 9.13 5.27 2.20
CA ASN A 24 9.54 5.01 3.57
C ASN A 24 9.25 3.57 3.98
N GLN A 25 8.05 3.07 3.67
CA GLN A 25 7.65 1.71 4.03
C GLN A 25 8.42 0.65 3.25
N LEU A 26 8.84 0.95 2.03
CA LEU A 26 9.53 -0.02 1.18
C LEU A 26 11.04 0.10 1.21
N ALA A 27 11.59 1.11 1.85
CA ALA A 27 13.03 1.35 1.88
C ALA A 27 13.85 0.12 2.31
N PRO A 28 13.46 -0.67 3.33
CA PRO A 28 14.23 -1.85 3.72
C PRO A 28 14.32 -2.93 2.66
N TYR A 29 13.43 -2.91 1.68
CA TYR A 29 13.30 -3.97 0.68
C TYR A 29 13.84 -3.59 -0.69
N VAL A 30 14.24 -2.34 -0.89
CA VAL A 30 14.75 -1.86 -2.18
C VAL A 30 16.12 -2.47 -2.45
N ASN A 31 16.27 -3.06 -3.64
CA ASN A 31 17.51 -3.63 -4.11
C ASN A 31 17.61 -3.41 -5.61
N GLY A 32 18.29 -2.36 -6.02
CA GLY A 32 18.34 -2.00 -7.44
C GLY A 32 17.01 -1.53 -7.98
N THR A 33 16.47 -2.24 -8.96
CA THR A 33 15.22 -1.87 -9.63
C THR A 33 14.07 -2.82 -9.33
N ASN A 34 14.14 -3.54 -8.21
CA ASN A 34 13.12 -4.51 -7.84
C ASN A 34 11.79 -3.89 -7.45
N ILE A 35 11.77 -2.61 -7.11
CA ILE A 35 10.55 -1.91 -6.69
C ILE A 35 10.39 -0.67 -7.56
N ILE A 36 9.21 -0.54 -8.17
CA ILE A 36 8.84 0.60 -9.00
C ILE A 36 7.72 1.35 -8.28
N ILE A 37 7.91 2.64 -8.06
CA ILE A 37 6.94 3.49 -7.37
C ILE A 37 6.60 4.66 -8.28
N SER A 38 5.32 4.83 -8.59
CA SER A 38 4.87 5.89 -9.48
C SER A 38 3.45 6.33 -9.13
N GLY A 39 3.22 7.62 -9.14
CA GLY A 39 1.88 8.15 -8.90
C GLY A 39 1.86 9.66 -8.86
N THR A 40 0.65 10.21 -8.82
CA THR A 40 0.45 11.65 -8.75
C THR A 40 0.72 12.17 -7.34
N ASP A 41 0.97 13.47 -7.20
CA ASP A 41 1.15 14.08 -5.90
C ASP A 41 -0.17 14.07 -5.12
N ILE A 42 -0.17 13.34 -4.02
CA ILE A 42 -1.32 13.27 -3.13
C ILE A 42 -0.80 13.40 -1.70
N THR A 43 -1.37 14.32 -0.94
CA THR A 43 -1.10 14.46 0.49
C THR A 43 -2.23 13.81 1.25
N LEU A 44 -1.87 12.87 2.13
CA LEU A 44 -2.83 12.12 2.93
C LEU A 44 -3.04 12.79 4.26
N GLY A 45 -4.27 12.75 4.78
CA GLY A 45 -4.55 13.13 6.15
C GLY A 45 -4.04 12.08 7.13
N ALA A 46 -4.21 12.35 8.42
CA ALA A 46 -3.69 11.45 9.45
C ALA A 46 -4.31 10.06 9.39
N ALA A 47 -5.63 9.97 9.22
CA ALA A 47 -6.32 8.67 9.18
C ALA A 47 -5.88 7.84 7.98
N GLU A 48 -5.83 8.46 6.80
CA GLU A 48 -5.41 7.77 5.58
C GLU A 48 -3.95 7.34 5.67
N THR A 49 -3.10 8.18 6.23
CA THR A 49 -1.68 7.85 6.40
C THR A 49 -1.50 6.62 7.27
N GLN A 50 -2.18 6.58 8.41
CA GLN A 50 -2.05 5.45 9.33
C GLN A 50 -2.60 4.16 8.74
N ALA A 51 -3.76 4.22 8.11
CA ALA A 51 -4.38 3.04 7.51
C ALA A 51 -3.52 2.49 6.37
N LEU A 52 -3.08 3.34 5.46
CA LEU A 52 -2.26 2.91 4.33
C LEU A 52 -0.88 2.43 4.77
N ALA A 53 -0.29 3.05 5.80
CA ALA A 53 0.98 2.58 6.34
C ALA A 53 0.89 1.14 6.85
N ARG A 54 -0.20 0.80 7.53
CA ARG A 54 -0.40 -0.55 8.04
C ARG A 54 -0.59 -1.56 6.91
N VAL A 55 -1.38 -1.20 5.91
CA VAL A 55 -1.60 -2.06 4.74
C VAL A 55 -0.28 -2.27 3.99
N LEU A 56 0.47 -1.20 3.75
CA LEU A 56 1.77 -1.30 3.07
C LEU A 56 2.76 -2.16 3.85
N HIS A 57 2.76 -2.03 5.17
CA HIS A 57 3.62 -2.86 6.02
C HIS A 57 3.30 -4.34 5.85
N GLU A 58 2.02 -4.68 5.86
CA GLU A 58 1.59 -6.07 5.71
C GLU A 58 1.89 -6.60 4.31
N LEU A 59 1.63 -5.80 3.28
CA LEU A 59 1.94 -6.19 1.91
C LEU A 59 3.44 -6.41 1.72
N ALA A 60 4.26 -5.49 2.22
CA ALA A 60 5.72 -5.59 2.08
C ALA A 60 6.28 -6.77 2.86
N THR A 61 5.81 -6.97 4.08
CA THR A 61 6.26 -8.08 4.93
C THR A 61 5.89 -9.42 4.29
N ASN A 62 4.67 -9.54 3.77
CA ASN A 62 4.23 -10.76 3.11
C ASN A 62 5.01 -11.01 1.81
N ALA A 63 5.29 -9.96 1.05
CA ALA A 63 6.09 -10.07 -0.17
C ALA A 63 7.51 -10.54 0.16
N ALA A 64 8.09 -10.06 1.24
CA ALA A 64 9.44 -10.44 1.65
C ALA A 64 9.49 -11.86 2.20
N LYS A 65 8.44 -12.33 2.85
CA LYS A 65 8.40 -13.67 3.42
C LYS A 65 7.98 -14.74 2.41
N TYR A 66 6.97 -14.44 1.59
CA TYR A 66 6.30 -15.44 0.78
C TYR A 66 6.20 -15.06 -0.69
N GLY A 67 6.37 -13.81 -1.04
CA GLY A 67 6.06 -13.29 -2.35
C GLY A 67 7.28 -12.86 -3.16
N SER A 68 7.07 -11.88 -4.03
CA SER A 68 8.06 -11.47 -5.01
C SER A 68 9.36 -10.93 -4.42
N LEU A 69 9.29 -10.33 -3.23
CA LEU A 69 10.49 -9.82 -2.58
C LEU A 69 11.30 -10.90 -1.86
N SER A 70 10.82 -12.14 -1.85
CA SER A 70 11.54 -13.27 -1.26
C SER A 70 12.51 -13.94 -2.24
N VAL A 71 12.48 -13.57 -3.51
CA VAL A 71 13.33 -14.17 -4.56
C VAL A 71 14.05 -13.07 -5.33
N PRO A 72 15.26 -13.37 -5.87
CA PRO A 72 16.09 -12.33 -6.52
C PRO A 72 15.45 -11.65 -7.73
N ASN A 73 14.67 -12.38 -8.51
CA ASN A 73 14.06 -11.86 -9.73
C ASN A 73 12.67 -11.29 -9.53
N GLY A 74 12.15 -11.36 -8.31
CA GLY A 74 10.83 -10.83 -8.01
C GLY A 74 10.81 -9.31 -7.99
N ARG A 75 9.66 -8.73 -8.34
CA ARG A 75 9.48 -7.29 -8.40
C ARG A 75 8.13 -6.89 -7.84
N VAL A 76 8.07 -5.63 -7.39
CA VAL A 76 6.84 -5.01 -6.92
C VAL A 76 6.64 -3.70 -7.67
N SER A 77 5.43 -3.48 -8.12
CA SER A 77 5.01 -2.21 -8.69
C SER A 77 3.95 -1.60 -7.79
N VAL A 78 4.17 -0.36 -7.37
CA VAL A 78 3.20 0.41 -6.59
C VAL A 78 2.85 1.65 -7.39
N THR A 79 1.59 1.74 -7.79
CA THR A 79 1.13 2.88 -8.59
C THR A 79 -0.17 3.41 -7.99
N TRP A 80 -0.41 4.69 -8.20
CA TRP A 80 -1.66 5.30 -7.76
C TRP A 80 -2.01 6.50 -8.62
N ASP A 81 -3.29 6.83 -8.61
CA ASP A 81 -3.78 8.03 -9.26
C ASP A 81 -4.90 8.64 -8.43
N ARG A 82 -5.14 9.91 -8.67
CA ARG A 82 -6.26 10.63 -8.09
C ARG A 82 -7.37 10.68 -9.12
N ARG A 83 -8.55 10.24 -8.75
CA ARG A 83 -9.72 10.24 -9.61
C ARG A 83 -10.71 11.27 -9.11
N SER A 84 -11.25 12.04 -10.02
CA SER A 84 -12.30 13.00 -9.72
C SER A 84 -13.62 12.50 -10.27
N ASN A 85 -14.67 12.56 -9.45
CA ASN A 85 -16.02 12.21 -9.86
C ASN A 85 -16.94 13.29 -9.32
N GLY A 86 -17.14 14.35 -10.12
CA GLY A 86 -17.86 15.52 -9.65
C GLY A 86 -17.03 16.28 -8.62
N ASP A 87 -17.63 16.56 -7.47
CA ASP A 87 -16.95 17.26 -6.38
C ASP A 87 -16.15 16.32 -5.48
N ALA A 88 -16.27 15.01 -5.69
CA ALA A 88 -15.57 14.02 -4.89
C ALA A 88 -14.26 13.63 -5.56
N ALA A 89 -13.25 13.37 -4.75
CA ALA A 89 -11.98 12.82 -5.21
C ALA A 89 -11.73 11.50 -4.53
N SER A 90 -11.13 10.58 -5.26
CA SER A 90 -10.75 9.27 -4.71
C SER A 90 -9.34 8.92 -5.12
N LEU A 91 -8.72 8.05 -4.32
CA LEU A 91 -7.43 7.46 -4.59
C LEU A 91 -7.62 6.07 -5.16
N GLY A 92 -7.01 5.82 -6.32
CA GLY A 92 -6.87 4.47 -6.83
C GLY A 92 -5.43 4.03 -6.63
N PHE A 93 -5.21 3.02 -5.79
CA PHE A 93 -3.89 2.55 -5.39
C PHE A 93 -3.76 1.09 -5.77
N VAL A 94 -2.64 0.71 -6.44
CA VAL A 94 -2.42 -0.65 -6.90
C VAL A 94 -1.04 -1.13 -6.46
N TRP A 95 -1.03 -2.22 -5.73
CA TRP A 95 0.16 -3.01 -5.40
C TRP A 95 0.14 -4.26 -6.26
N ARG A 96 1.24 -4.52 -6.98
CA ARG A 96 1.30 -5.69 -7.85
C ARG A 96 2.67 -6.33 -7.76
N GLU A 97 2.68 -7.64 -7.51
CA GLU A 97 3.89 -8.43 -7.45
C GLU A 97 4.09 -9.19 -8.75
N PHE A 98 5.35 -9.31 -9.17
CA PHE A 98 5.74 -9.98 -10.41
C PHE A 98 6.87 -10.96 -10.13
N ASP A 99 6.87 -12.06 -10.87
CA ASP A 99 7.98 -13.01 -10.90
C ASP A 99 8.33 -13.56 -9.51
N GLY A 100 7.36 -13.60 -8.64
CA GLY A 100 7.52 -14.23 -7.34
C GLY A 100 7.29 -15.73 -7.40
N PRO A 101 7.50 -16.43 -6.28
CA PRO A 101 7.19 -17.84 -6.21
C PRO A 101 5.69 -18.08 -6.33
N PRO A 102 5.26 -19.28 -6.72
CA PRO A 102 3.83 -19.59 -6.75
C PRO A 102 3.17 -19.37 -5.40
N VAL A 103 1.98 -18.79 -5.41
CA VAL A 103 1.25 -18.52 -4.17
C VAL A 103 0.69 -19.84 -3.64
N VAL A 104 1.02 -20.13 -2.38
CA VAL A 104 0.48 -21.29 -1.67
C VAL A 104 -0.60 -20.76 -0.74
N LEU A 105 -1.86 -21.03 -1.05
CA LEU A 105 -3.01 -20.41 -0.39
C LEU A 105 -2.97 -20.55 1.14
N GLY A 106 -2.67 -21.72 1.65
CA GLY A 106 -2.68 -21.92 3.10
C GLY A 106 -1.63 -21.14 3.87
N LYS A 107 -0.58 -20.66 3.20
CA LYS A 107 0.50 -19.93 3.87
C LYS A 107 0.31 -18.43 3.89
N ARG A 108 -0.52 -17.90 3.00
CA ARG A 108 -0.73 -16.45 2.91
C ARG A 108 -2.02 -15.99 3.55
N VAL A 109 -2.82 -16.94 4.00
CA VAL A 109 -4.05 -16.65 4.73
C VAL A 109 -3.70 -16.52 6.21
N GLY A 110 -4.01 -15.38 6.80
CA GLY A 110 -3.74 -15.15 8.19
C GLY A 110 -4.05 -13.72 8.58
N TYR A 111 -3.50 -13.31 9.69
CA TYR A 111 -3.76 -12.00 10.29
C TYR A 111 -3.52 -10.85 9.32
N GLY A 112 -2.41 -10.90 8.58
CA GLY A 112 -2.06 -9.83 7.67
C GLY A 112 -3.05 -9.65 6.55
N THR A 113 -3.55 -10.76 5.97
CA THR A 113 -4.55 -10.71 4.89
C THR A 113 -5.89 -10.18 5.39
N ASP A 114 -6.32 -10.61 6.56
CA ASP A 114 -7.55 -10.09 7.15
C ASP A 114 -7.44 -8.61 7.44
N LEU A 115 -6.30 -8.17 7.95
CA LEU A 115 -6.05 -6.76 8.20
C LEU A 115 -6.15 -5.94 6.91
N ILE A 116 -5.52 -6.42 5.83
CA ILE A 116 -5.54 -5.72 4.54
C ILE A 116 -6.98 -5.58 4.04
N ARG A 117 -7.74 -6.67 4.06
CA ARG A 117 -9.11 -6.68 3.53
C ARG A 117 -10.08 -5.84 4.33
N ASN A 118 -9.87 -5.71 5.63
CA ASN A 118 -10.84 -5.10 6.52
C ASN A 118 -10.48 -3.68 6.93
N LEU A 119 -9.21 -3.34 6.97
CA LEU A 119 -8.76 -2.06 7.50
C LEU A 119 -9.28 -0.88 6.69
N ILE A 120 -9.14 -0.92 5.37
CA ILE A 120 -9.56 0.20 4.52
C ILE A 120 -11.07 0.40 4.54
N PRO A 121 -11.91 -0.64 4.39
CA PRO A 121 -13.35 -0.43 4.54
C PRO A 121 -13.75 0.08 5.92
N TYR A 122 -13.12 -0.44 6.96
CA TYR A 122 -13.46 -0.08 8.33
C TYR A 122 -13.02 1.36 8.66
N GLU A 123 -11.77 1.71 8.34
CA GLU A 123 -11.20 2.99 8.74
C GLU A 123 -11.55 4.13 7.78
N LEU A 124 -11.62 3.84 6.49
CA LEU A 124 -11.73 4.87 5.47
C LEU A 124 -13.00 4.74 4.61
N GLY A 125 -13.80 3.71 4.84
CA GLY A 125 -14.99 3.48 4.03
C GLY A 125 -14.70 3.14 2.58
N GLY A 126 -13.47 2.73 2.28
CA GLY A 126 -13.07 2.40 0.92
C GLY A 126 -13.25 0.94 0.58
N GLU A 127 -12.67 0.55 -0.55
CA GLU A 127 -12.73 -0.81 -1.07
C GLU A 127 -11.33 -1.38 -1.23
N VAL A 128 -11.19 -2.68 -0.99
CA VAL A 128 -9.95 -3.42 -1.18
C VAL A 128 -10.23 -4.69 -1.96
N ASP A 129 -9.45 -4.90 -3.02
CA ASP A 129 -9.49 -6.13 -3.79
C ASP A 129 -8.12 -6.78 -3.72
N LEU A 130 -8.02 -7.87 -2.98
CA LEU A 130 -6.78 -8.60 -2.76
C LEU A 130 -6.87 -9.95 -3.47
N VAL A 131 -6.00 -10.15 -4.46
CA VAL A 131 -6.01 -11.34 -5.32
C VAL A 131 -4.67 -12.04 -5.23
N PHE A 132 -4.72 -13.35 -5.02
CA PHE A 132 -3.54 -14.21 -5.01
C PHE A 132 -3.41 -14.87 -6.39
N GLY A 133 -2.52 -14.33 -7.22
CA GLY A 133 -2.28 -14.85 -8.55
C GLY A 133 -1.15 -15.87 -8.60
N THR A 134 -0.90 -16.41 -9.79
CA THR A 134 0.13 -17.43 -9.99
C THR A 134 1.54 -16.90 -9.80
N ASN A 135 1.77 -15.61 -10.07
CA ASN A 135 3.09 -14.98 -9.99
C ASN A 135 3.24 -14.04 -8.84
N GLY A 136 2.22 -13.91 -8.00
CA GLY A 136 2.28 -13.02 -6.86
C GLY A 136 0.93 -12.42 -6.51
N VAL A 137 0.94 -11.51 -5.58
CA VAL A 137 -0.26 -10.87 -5.04
C VAL A 137 -0.53 -9.57 -5.76
N SER A 138 -1.80 -9.28 -5.98
CA SER A 138 -2.28 -8.00 -6.48
C SER A 138 -3.26 -7.43 -5.46
N CYS A 139 -3.05 -6.18 -5.07
CA CYS A 139 -3.94 -5.49 -4.14
C CYS A 139 -4.34 -4.16 -4.72
N ARG A 140 -5.64 -3.95 -4.89
CA ARG A 140 -6.19 -2.69 -5.35
C ARG A 140 -6.97 -2.06 -4.21
N ILE A 141 -6.69 -0.79 -3.96
CA ILE A 141 -7.36 -0.02 -2.91
C ILE A 141 -8.00 1.20 -3.55
N GLU A 142 -9.25 1.46 -3.18
CA GLU A 142 -9.94 2.67 -3.59
C GLU A 142 -10.57 3.30 -2.36
N CYS A 143 -10.22 4.55 -2.09
CA CYS A 143 -10.75 5.26 -0.94
C CYS A 143 -10.87 6.75 -1.26
N SER A 144 -11.71 7.42 -0.48
CA SER A 144 -11.94 8.85 -0.66
C SER A 144 -10.74 9.65 -0.16
N VAL A 145 -10.31 10.64 -0.95
CA VAL A 145 -9.26 11.58 -0.58
C VAL A 145 -9.73 12.98 -0.95
N ASP A 146 -10.78 13.44 -0.32
CA ASP A 146 -11.29 14.77 -0.66
C ASP A 146 -10.34 15.86 -0.19
N GLY A 147 -10.58 17.08 -0.69
CA GLY A 147 -9.68 18.19 -0.43
C GLY A 147 -9.54 18.59 1.03
N THR A 148 -10.45 18.18 1.88
CA THR A 148 -10.39 18.52 3.29
C THR A 148 -9.46 17.59 4.06
N ASN A 149 -9.22 16.40 3.54
CA ASN A 149 -8.41 15.39 4.20
C ASN A 149 -7.02 15.25 3.59
N CYS A 150 -6.78 15.92 2.52
CA CYS A 150 -5.49 15.85 1.81
C CYS A 150 -4.67 17.10 2.01
#